data_a0207807540c823bf0bd0a34a2007212
#
_entry.id   a0207807540c823bf0bd0a34a2007212
#
_cell.length_a   1.000
_cell.length_b   1.000
_cell.length_c   1.000
_cell.angle_alpha   90.00
_cell.angle_beta   90.00
_cell.angle_gamma   90.00
#
_symmetry.space_group_name_H-M   'P 1'
#
loop_
_entity.id
_entity.type
_entity.pdbx_description
1 polymer ?
#
loop_
_entity_poly.entity_id
_entity_poly.type
_entity_poly.pdbx_seq_one_letter_code
_entity_poly.pdbx_strand_id
1 'polypeptide(L)'
;MKLENKFLKDYRRMFRLISQGGTFVALDTETTGLNSENCRIIEVGAVKFDKNGIIKKFWTLVDPGEEIPYRVTEITGITDSMVIGKPPIEEILGEL
;
A
#
# COMPACT_ATOMS: atom_id res chain seq x y z
N MET A 1 15.95 -9.66 -13.00
CA MET A 1 16.14 -8.66 -11.94
C MET A 1 15.99 -9.29 -10.57
N LYS A 2 16.68 -8.74 -9.60
CA LYS A 2 16.69 -9.29 -8.24
C LYS A 2 15.31 -9.35 -7.58
N LEU A 3 14.47 -8.35 -7.80
CA LEU A 3 13.12 -8.31 -7.26
C LEU A 3 12.22 -9.39 -7.86
N GLU A 4 12.33 -9.61 -9.17
CA GLU A 4 11.57 -10.66 -9.84
C GLU A 4 11.99 -12.04 -9.35
N ASN A 5 13.29 -12.26 -9.19
CA ASN A 5 13.81 -13.54 -8.70
C ASN A 5 13.34 -13.82 -7.27
N LYS A 6 13.34 -12.78 -6.43
CA LYS A 6 12.85 -12.90 -5.05
C LYS A 6 11.36 -13.23 -5.03
N PHE A 7 10.57 -12.55 -5.84
CA PHE A 7 9.14 -12.79 -5.96
C PHE A 7 8.85 -14.21 -6.43
N LEU A 8 9.58 -14.70 -7.44
CA LEU A 8 9.41 -16.05 -7.94
C LEU A 8 9.80 -17.12 -6.91
N LYS A 9 10.80 -16.86 -6.07
CA LYS A 9 11.21 -17.77 -5.01
C LYS A 9 10.16 -17.83 -3.90
N ASP A 10 9.58 -16.69 -3.54
CA ASP A 10 8.60 -16.60 -2.46
C ASP A 10 7.21 -17.08 -2.89
N TYR A 11 6.94 -17.10 -4.17
CA TYR A 11 5.67 -17.49 -4.76
C TYR A 11 5.25 -18.91 -4.39
N ARG A 12 6.16 -19.88 -4.40
CA ARG A 12 5.86 -21.27 -4.02
C ARG A 12 5.48 -21.38 -2.54
N ARG A 13 6.20 -20.65 -1.70
CA ARG A 13 5.90 -20.58 -0.27
C ARG A 13 4.54 -19.96 -0.02
N MET A 14 4.25 -18.88 -0.72
CA MET A 14 2.95 -18.20 -0.63
C MET A 14 1.81 -19.15 -1.00
N PHE A 15 1.92 -19.86 -2.12
CA PHE A 15 0.90 -20.83 -2.53
C PHE A 15 0.72 -21.96 -1.52
N ARG A 16 1.80 -22.43 -0.93
CA ARG A 16 1.73 -23.47 0.09
C ARG A 16 0.96 -22.99 1.32
N LEU A 17 1.27 -21.77 1.77
CA LEU A 17 0.60 -21.19 2.92
C LEU A 17 -0.89 -20.90 2.64
N ILE A 18 -1.20 -20.42 1.45
CA ILE A 18 -2.59 -20.20 1.04
C ILE A 18 -3.37 -21.51 1.05
N SER A 19 -2.81 -22.58 0.47
CA SER A 19 -3.49 -23.88 0.40
C SER A 19 -3.69 -24.51 1.77
N GLN A 20 -2.86 -24.14 2.75
CA GLN A 20 -2.99 -24.58 4.14
C GLN A 20 -3.95 -23.74 4.98
N GLY A 21 -4.65 -22.79 4.36
CA GLY A 21 -5.60 -21.93 5.06
C GLY A 21 -5.03 -20.61 5.56
N GLY A 22 -3.83 -20.24 5.11
CA GLY A 22 -3.21 -18.97 5.47
C GLY A 22 -3.96 -17.77 4.90
N THR A 23 -3.92 -16.65 5.63
CA THR A 23 -4.49 -15.38 5.23
C THR A 23 -3.38 -14.43 4.81
N PHE A 24 -3.60 -13.67 3.74
CA PHE A 24 -2.62 -12.74 3.18
C PHE A 24 -3.22 -11.37 2.99
N VAL A 25 -2.36 -10.36 3.06
CA VAL A 25 -2.72 -8.98 2.73
C VAL A 25 -1.80 -8.51 1.62
N ALA A 26 -2.39 -8.14 0.48
CA ALA A 26 -1.68 -7.46 -0.58
C ALA A 26 -1.80 -5.96 -0.32
N LEU A 27 -0.66 -5.28 -0.25
CA LEU A 27 -0.59 -3.87 0.11
C LEU A 27 0.04 -3.08 -1.03
N ASP A 28 -0.60 -1.97 -1.40
CA ASP A 28 -0.06 -1.01 -2.36
C ASP A 28 -0.12 0.38 -1.77
N THR A 29 0.95 1.15 -1.93
CA THR A 29 1.03 2.51 -1.41
C THR A 29 1.59 3.46 -2.45
N GLU A 30 1.11 4.72 -2.41
CA GLU A 30 1.74 5.83 -3.10
C GLU A 30 2.37 6.76 -2.06
N THR A 31 3.52 7.32 -2.39
CA THR A 31 4.29 8.17 -1.47
C THR A 31 4.70 9.50 -2.11
N THR A 32 5.15 10.44 -1.27
CA THR A 32 5.54 11.78 -1.71
C THR A 32 6.89 11.84 -2.41
N GLY A 33 7.67 10.77 -2.43
CA GLY A 33 8.95 10.82 -3.09
C GLY A 33 9.75 9.55 -3.03
N LEU A 34 10.95 9.63 -3.61
CA LEU A 34 11.88 8.52 -3.74
C LEU A 34 12.86 8.40 -2.57
N ASN A 35 12.95 9.43 -1.74
CA ASN A 35 13.84 9.45 -0.59
C ASN A 35 13.14 8.83 0.62
N SER A 36 13.59 7.64 1.02
CA SER A 36 12.98 6.88 2.10
C SER A 36 12.99 7.59 3.46
N GLU A 37 13.91 8.52 3.68
CA GLU A 37 13.97 9.26 4.94
C GLU A 37 12.90 10.33 5.07
N ASN A 38 12.48 10.91 3.93
CA ASN A 38 11.56 12.03 3.90
C ASN A 38 10.24 11.72 3.17
N CYS A 39 10.08 10.52 2.64
CA CYS A 39 8.85 10.21 1.92
C CYS A 39 7.72 9.90 2.91
N ARG A 40 6.52 10.33 2.53
CA ARG A 40 5.30 10.13 3.29
C ARG A 40 4.28 9.41 2.44
N ILE A 41 3.49 8.56 3.06
CA ILE A 41 2.42 7.84 2.36
C ILE A 41 1.25 8.80 2.12
N ILE A 42 0.70 8.76 0.90
CA ILE A 42 -0.46 9.56 0.49
C ILE A 42 -1.65 8.73 0.04
N GLU A 43 -1.43 7.44 -0.18
CA GLU A 43 -2.51 6.51 -0.55
C GLU A 43 -2.17 5.11 -0.06
N VAL A 44 -3.18 4.40 0.42
CA VAL A 44 -3.05 3.00 0.84
C VAL A 44 -4.19 2.19 0.23
N GLY A 45 -3.83 1.11 -0.46
CA GLY A 45 -4.77 0.10 -0.89
C GLY A 45 -4.36 -1.25 -0.30
N ALA A 46 -5.32 -2.00 0.22
CA ALA A 46 -5.06 -3.30 0.81
C ALA A 46 -6.17 -4.28 0.44
N VAL A 47 -5.78 -5.51 0.16
CA VAL A 47 -6.72 -6.60 -0.10
C VAL A 47 -6.33 -7.78 0.77
N LYS A 48 -7.24 -8.20 1.62
CA LYS A 48 -7.07 -9.38 2.46
C LYS A 48 -7.74 -10.57 1.77
N PHE A 49 -7.03 -11.67 1.65
CA PHE A 49 -7.53 -12.84 0.93
C PHE A 49 -6.98 -14.14 1.50
N ASP A 50 -7.66 -15.23 1.18
CA ASP A 50 -7.22 -16.60 1.46
C ASP A 50 -7.53 -17.49 0.24
N LYS A 51 -7.43 -18.80 0.41
CA LYS A 51 -7.69 -19.76 -0.67
C LYS A 51 -9.11 -19.70 -1.23
N ASN A 52 -10.06 -19.15 -0.47
CA ASN A 52 -11.45 -19.03 -0.89
C ASN A 52 -11.78 -17.70 -1.57
N GLY A 53 -10.80 -16.79 -1.64
CA GLY A 53 -10.96 -15.51 -2.33
C GLY A 53 -10.75 -14.30 -1.42
N ILE A 54 -11.29 -13.17 -1.84
CA ILE A 54 -11.13 -11.89 -1.15
C ILE A 54 -12.02 -11.86 0.09
N ILE A 55 -11.40 -11.57 1.24
CA ILE A 55 -12.09 -11.44 2.53
C ILE A 55 -12.50 -9.99 2.75
N LYS A 56 -11.58 -9.03 2.49
CA LYS A 56 -11.80 -7.61 2.76
C LYS A 56 -10.96 -6.77 1.82
N LYS A 57 -11.53 -5.64 1.39
CA LYS A 57 -10.82 -4.61 0.64
C LYS A 57 -10.82 -3.33 1.44
N PHE A 58 -9.70 -2.61 1.38
CA PHE A 58 -9.55 -1.32 2.04
C PHE A 58 -8.82 -0.37 1.10
N TRP A 59 -9.29 0.88 1.04
CA TRP A 59 -8.60 1.92 0.27
C TRP A 59 -8.86 3.27 0.92
N THR A 60 -7.82 4.08 1.01
CA THR A 60 -7.96 5.47 1.44
C THR A 60 -6.81 6.33 0.95
N LEU A 61 -7.09 7.60 0.76
CA LEU A 61 -6.07 8.62 0.68
C LEU A 61 -5.61 8.93 2.11
N VAL A 62 -4.38 9.43 2.24
CA VAL A 62 -3.74 9.70 3.52
C VAL A 62 -3.24 11.13 3.51
N ASP A 63 -3.51 11.87 4.59
CA ASP A 63 -2.94 13.21 4.76
C ASP A 63 -1.48 13.08 5.22
N PRO A 64 -0.51 13.47 4.37
CA PRO A 64 0.91 13.34 4.75
C PRO A 64 1.38 14.39 5.75
N GLY A 65 0.56 15.41 6.05
CA GLY A 65 0.95 16.49 6.95
C GLY A 65 1.91 17.51 6.35
N GLU A 66 2.15 17.43 5.05
CA GLU A 66 3.03 18.35 4.32
C GLU A 66 2.58 18.43 2.86
N GLU A 67 3.12 19.40 2.12
CA GLU A 67 2.82 19.53 0.70
C GLU A 67 3.30 18.34 -0.10
N ILE A 68 2.47 17.95 -1.06
CA ILE A 68 2.84 16.91 -2.05
C ILE A 68 3.64 17.61 -3.17
N PRO A 69 4.87 17.15 -3.45
CA PRO A 69 5.63 17.71 -4.57
C PRO A 69 4.85 17.62 -5.88
N TYR A 70 4.88 18.67 -6.67
CA TYR A 70 4.15 18.73 -7.93
C TYR A 70 4.43 17.52 -8.83
N ARG A 71 5.69 17.08 -8.86
CA ARG A 71 6.09 15.92 -9.66
C ARG A 71 5.34 14.65 -9.24
N VAL A 72 5.10 14.50 -7.95
CA VAL A 72 4.34 13.35 -7.44
C VAL A 72 2.88 13.44 -7.89
N THR A 73 2.29 14.63 -7.82
CA THR A 73 0.93 14.87 -8.32
C THR A 73 0.82 14.54 -9.81
N GLU A 74 1.82 14.88 -10.60
CA GLU A 74 1.83 14.54 -12.03
C GLU A 74 1.79 13.02 -12.26
N ILE A 75 2.52 12.27 -11.45
CA ILE A 75 2.63 10.81 -11.61
C ILE A 75 1.41 10.10 -11.05
N THR A 76 0.94 10.50 -9.88
CA THR A 76 -0.11 9.78 -9.14
C THR A 76 -1.52 10.33 -9.37
N GLY A 77 -1.63 11.59 -9.79
CA GLY A 77 -2.89 12.29 -9.87
C GLY A 77 -3.42 12.77 -8.51
N ILE A 78 -2.69 12.55 -7.43
CA ILE A 78 -3.10 12.95 -6.08
C ILE A 78 -2.62 14.36 -5.78
N THR A 79 -3.54 15.23 -5.39
CA THR A 79 -3.26 16.64 -5.10
C THR A 79 -3.36 16.92 -3.61
N ASP A 80 -2.79 18.06 -3.17
CA ASP A 80 -2.91 18.49 -1.77
C ASP A 80 -4.36 18.60 -1.31
N SER A 81 -5.23 19.13 -2.15
CA SER A 81 -6.63 19.28 -1.78
C SER A 81 -7.36 17.96 -1.58
N MET A 82 -6.90 16.92 -2.23
CA MET A 82 -7.51 15.59 -2.11
C MET A 82 -7.19 14.91 -0.78
N VAL A 83 -6.04 15.20 -0.19
CA VAL A 83 -5.57 14.54 1.05
C VAL A 83 -5.88 15.33 2.31
N ILE A 84 -6.17 16.62 2.21
CA ILE A 84 -6.53 17.43 3.36
C ILE A 84 -7.79 16.88 4.03
N GLY A 85 -7.71 16.65 5.32
CA GLY A 85 -8.80 16.08 6.10
C GLY A 85 -8.90 14.57 6.06
N LYS A 86 -8.02 13.92 5.31
CA LYS A 86 -7.94 12.46 5.33
C LYS A 86 -7.17 12.00 6.57
N PRO A 87 -7.37 10.73 7.01
CA PRO A 87 -6.68 10.25 8.20
C PRO A 87 -5.16 10.20 7.99
N PRO A 88 -4.37 10.44 9.04
CA PRO A 88 -2.93 10.22 8.98
C PRO A 88 -2.61 8.73 8.98
N ILE A 89 -1.39 8.39 8.55
CA ILE A 89 -1.00 6.98 8.42
C ILE A 89 -1.12 6.20 9.74
N GLU A 90 -0.88 6.86 10.87
CA GLU A 90 -0.95 6.22 12.18
C GLU A 90 -2.33 5.64 12.48
N GLU A 91 -3.39 6.33 12.06
CA GLU A 91 -4.76 5.84 12.21
C GLU A 91 -5.05 4.65 11.30
N ILE A 92 -4.50 4.70 10.09
CA ILE A 92 -4.73 3.67 9.07
C ILE A 92 -4.07 2.36 9.45
N LEU A 93 -2.89 2.41 10.04
CA LEU A 93 -2.17 1.20 10.45
C LEU A 93 -2.99 0.34 11.42
N GLY A 94 -3.81 0.95 12.24
CA GLY A 94 -4.70 0.22 13.14
C GLY A 94 -5.86 -0.48 12.42
N GLU A 95 -6.18 -0.06 11.19
CA GLU A 95 -7.27 -0.63 10.38
C GLU A 95 -6.82 -1.86 9.57
N LEU A 96 -5.53 -1.97 9.37
CA LEU A 96 -4.96 -3.05 8.59
C LEU A 96 -4.78 -4.30 9.44
#